data_edf10070160640a9f2f1da03a571f317
#
_entry.id   edf10070160640a9f2f1da03a571f317
#
_cell.length_a   1.000
_cell.length_b   1.000
_cell.length_c   1.000
_cell.angle_alpha   90.00
_cell.angle_beta   90.00
_cell.angle_gamma   90.00
#
_symmetry.space_group_name_H-M   'P 1'
#
loop_
_entity.id
_entity.type
_entity.pdbx_description
1 polymer ?
#
loop_
_entity_poly.entity_id
_entity_poly.type
_entity_poly.pdbx_seq_one_letter_code
_entity_poly.pdbx_strand_id
1 'polypeptide(L)'
;SSAFISQVQSFLEEALTASGSLHGVLVDVFGVGVLLLGKSGIGKSEIALDLVMRGHRLVADDIVNLVRKQGDVYGQGNEMIQHHMEIRGLGILNIKDLFGVAAVRDRKKIELVIELVEWAPTAEYDRLGLEQESMNILGAELPHAVVPVRPGRNMTTIVEVAARNHLLKLRGHNSAQEFSERLSQAISRQTTSTTATPSSGRTPVPAPRPTPQYEEDVE
;
A
#
# COMPACT_ATOMS: atom_id res chain seq x y z
N SER A 1 28.71 -39.10 -2.69
CA SER A 1 29.10 -37.91 -1.93
C SER A 1 28.25 -36.68 -2.29
N SER A 2 27.76 -36.54 -3.51
CA SER A 2 26.87 -35.41 -3.91
C SER A 2 25.55 -35.36 -3.10
N ALA A 3 24.90 -36.53 -2.95
CA ALA A 3 23.65 -36.63 -2.16
C ALA A 3 23.82 -36.20 -0.68
N PHE A 4 24.97 -36.55 -0.08
CA PHE A 4 25.28 -36.15 1.30
C PHE A 4 25.47 -34.60 1.44
N ILE A 5 26.17 -34.00 0.46
CA ILE A 5 26.35 -32.55 0.44
C ILE A 5 24.99 -31.84 0.30
N SER A 6 24.12 -32.30 -0.61
CA SER A 6 22.77 -31.76 -0.77
C SER A 6 21.91 -31.92 0.50
N GLN A 7 22.07 -33.06 1.19
CA GLN A 7 21.34 -33.34 2.43
C GLN A 7 21.81 -32.46 3.59
N VAL A 8 23.13 -32.23 3.71
CA VAL A 8 23.71 -31.30 4.70
C VAL A 8 23.35 -29.85 4.37
N GLN A 9 23.38 -29.45 3.11
CA GLN A 9 22.94 -28.11 2.70
C GLN A 9 21.45 -27.87 3.03
N SER A 10 20.58 -28.83 2.69
CA SER A 10 19.15 -28.74 3.01
C SER A 10 18.91 -28.63 4.52
N PHE A 11 19.63 -29.45 5.32
CA PHE A 11 19.54 -29.41 6.78
C PHE A 11 20.04 -28.09 7.36
N LEU A 12 21.16 -27.54 6.85
CA LEU A 12 21.67 -26.24 7.27
C LEU A 12 20.76 -25.09 6.85
N GLU A 13 20.20 -25.13 5.65
CA GLU A 13 19.21 -24.16 5.20
C GLU A 13 17.95 -24.17 6.09
N GLU A 14 17.48 -25.35 6.49
CA GLU A 14 16.33 -25.50 7.37
C GLU A 14 16.63 -25.03 8.81
N ALA A 15 17.80 -25.39 9.35
CA ALA A 15 18.24 -25.03 10.69
C ALA A 15 18.58 -23.53 10.85
N LEU A 16 19.02 -22.87 9.76
CA LEU A 16 19.39 -21.45 9.73
C LEU A 16 18.26 -20.54 9.21
N THR A 17 17.11 -21.14 8.87
CA THR A 17 15.97 -20.38 8.33
C THR A 17 15.36 -19.51 9.43
N ALA A 18 15.49 -18.19 9.28
CA ALA A 18 14.79 -17.26 10.16
C ALA A 18 13.28 -17.43 10.02
N SER A 19 12.60 -17.68 11.13
CA SER A 19 11.14 -17.83 11.19
C SER A 19 10.56 -16.98 12.33
N GLY A 20 9.29 -16.67 12.22
CA GLY A 20 8.56 -15.89 13.22
C GLY A 20 7.08 -15.88 12.92
N SER A 21 6.32 -15.13 13.69
CA SER A 21 4.91 -14.88 13.42
C SER A 21 4.58 -13.42 13.66
N LEU A 22 3.62 -12.89 12.91
CA LEU A 22 3.09 -11.55 13.08
C LEU A 22 1.56 -11.61 13.16
N HIS A 23 0.98 -10.70 13.96
CA HIS A 23 -0.46 -10.46 13.94
C HIS A 23 -0.81 -9.58 12.74
N GLY A 24 -1.55 -10.14 11.81
CA GLY A 24 -1.90 -9.47 10.55
C GLY A 24 -2.70 -10.36 9.63
N VAL A 25 -2.97 -9.87 8.44
CA VAL A 25 -3.67 -10.61 7.39
C VAL A 25 -2.82 -10.62 6.13
N LEU A 26 -2.64 -11.77 5.53
CA LEU A 26 -1.90 -11.92 4.27
C LEU A 26 -2.86 -12.31 3.15
N VAL A 27 -2.86 -11.51 2.09
CA VAL A 27 -3.70 -11.70 0.90
C VAL A 27 -2.84 -11.67 -0.37
N ASP A 28 -3.16 -12.52 -1.33
CA ASP A 28 -2.59 -12.47 -2.69
C ASP A 28 -3.49 -11.58 -3.56
N VAL A 29 -3.02 -10.36 -3.86
CA VAL A 29 -3.75 -9.33 -4.61
C VAL A 29 -3.07 -9.14 -5.96
N PHE A 30 -3.70 -9.55 -7.05
CA PHE A 30 -3.14 -9.52 -8.42
C PHE A 30 -1.79 -10.23 -8.55
N GLY A 31 -1.53 -11.26 -7.73
CA GLY A 31 -0.25 -11.95 -7.71
C GLY A 31 0.80 -11.30 -6.79
N VAL A 32 0.48 -10.20 -6.11
CA VAL A 32 1.32 -9.55 -5.08
C VAL A 32 0.90 -10.05 -3.71
N GLY A 33 1.83 -10.54 -2.90
CA GLY A 33 1.58 -10.86 -1.49
C GLY A 33 1.55 -9.58 -0.66
N VAL A 34 0.36 -9.18 -0.24
CA VAL A 34 0.13 -7.99 0.58
C VAL A 34 -0.11 -8.39 2.02
N LEU A 35 0.76 -7.95 2.92
CA LEU A 35 0.62 -8.12 4.37
C LEU A 35 -0.07 -6.88 4.95
N LEU A 36 -1.27 -7.06 5.49
CA LEU A 36 -2.03 -6.02 6.18
C LEU A 36 -1.70 -6.07 7.67
N LEU A 37 -1.15 -5.00 8.19
CA LEU A 37 -0.86 -4.79 9.60
C LEU A 37 -1.75 -3.71 10.20
N GLY A 38 -1.76 -3.57 11.51
CA GLY A 38 -2.50 -2.55 12.23
C GLY A 38 -3.17 -3.10 13.48
N LYS A 39 -3.73 -2.23 14.30
CA LYS A 39 -4.37 -2.58 15.57
C LYS A 39 -5.49 -3.62 15.37
N SER A 40 -5.74 -4.42 16.42
CA SER A 40 -6.92 -5.29 16.45
C SER A 40 -8.20 -4.45 16.31
N GLY A 41 -9.12 -4.90 15.46
CA GLY A 41 -10.39 -4.22 15.22
C GLY A 41 -10.35 -3.05 14.23
N ILE A 42 -9.22 -2.79 13.57
CA ILE A 42 -9.13 -1.73 12.55
C ILE A 42 -9.78 -2.08 11.21
N GLY A 43 -10.21 -3.34 11.03
CA GLY A 43 -10.89 -3.78 9.81
C GLY A 43 -10.04 -4.62 8.86
N LYS A 44 -8.92 -5.22 9.32
CA LYS A 44 -8.05 -6.04 8.45
C LYS A 44 -8.78 -7.22 7.81
N SER A 45 -9.51 -8.01 8.62
CA SER A 45 -10.24 -9.19 8.15
C SER A 45 -11.40 -8.81 7.24
N GLU A 46 -12.10 -7.71 7.53
CA GLU A 46 -13.18 -7.19 6.67
C GLU A 46 -12.66 -6.74 5.30
N ILE A 47 -11.51 -6.07 5.27
CA ILE A 47 -10.83 -5.69 4.01
C ILE A 47 -10.41 -6.94 3.24
N ALA A 48 -9.85 -7.95 3.92
CA ALA A 48 -9.43 -9.19 3.30
C ALA A 48 -10.63 -9.97 2.73
N LEU A 49 -11.75 -10.02 3.44
CA LEU A 49 -12.99 -10.64 2.97
C LEU A 49 -13.52 -9.94 1.70
N ASP A 50 -13.56 -8.61 1.68
CA ASP A 50 -13.97 -7.86 0.48
C ASP A 50 -13.00 -8.09 -0.69
N LEU A 51 -11.69 -8.20 -0.44
CA LEU A 51 -10.70 -8.60 -1.45
C LEU A 51 -10.99 -10.00 -2.00
N VAL A 52 -11.31 -10.96 -1.14
CA VAL A 52 -11.69 -12.33 -1.57
C VAL A 52 -12.93 -12.31 -2.44
N MET A 53 -13.97 -11.55 -2.06
CA MET A 53 -15.19 -11.39 -2.85
C MET A 53 -14.93 -10.76 -4.22
N ARG A 54 -13.84 -10.01 -4.37
CA ARG A 54 -13.37 -9.43 -5.65
C ARG A 54 -12.46 -10.37 -6.45
N GLY A 55 -12.24 -11.60 -5.97
CA GLY A 55 -11.48 -12.64 -6.67
C GLY A 55 -10.00 -12.70 -6.30
N HIS A 56 -9.58 -12.05 -5.21
CA HIS A 56 -8.27 -12.23 -4.61
C HIS A 56 -8.24 -13.46 -3.69
N ARG A 57 -7.06 -13.82 -3.16
CA ARG A 57 -6.89 -15.07 -2.41
C ARG A 57 -6.43 -14.80 -1.00
N LEU A 58 -7.14 -15.34 -0.02
CA LEU A 58 -6.69 -15.36 1.37
C LEU A 58 -5.51 -16.32 1.54
N VAL A 59 -4.48 -15.90 2.26
CA VAL A 59 -3.37 -16.75 2.66
C VAL A 59 -3.42 -17.05 4.15
N ALA A 60 -3.59 -16.01 4.99
CA ALA A 60 -3.69 -16.12 6.43
C ALA A 60 -4.50 -14.96 7.01
N ASP A 61 -5.26 -15.23 8.05
CA ASP A 61 -5.93 -14.23 8.90
C ASP A 61 -5.45 -14.36 10.34
N ASP A 62 -5.43 -13.26 11.07
CA ASP A 62 -5.03 -13.10 12.46
C ASP A 62 -3.53 -13.37 12.74
N ILE A 63 -3.03 -14.56 12.46
CA ILE A 63 -1.62 -14.94 12.66
C ILE A 63 -1.02 -15.38 11.33
N VAL A 64 0.01 -14.64 10.90
CA VAL A 64 0.82 -14.98 9.72
C VAL A 64 2.13 -15.58 10.18
N ASN A 65 2.33 -16.87 9.92
CA ASN A 65 3.61 -17.54 10.15
C ASN A 65 4.58 -17.16 9.02
N LEU A 66 5.74 -16.69 9.39
CA LEU A 66 6.75 -16.14 8.49
C LEU A 66 7.96 -17.06 8.41
N VAL A 67 8.48 -17.21 7.20
CA VAL A 67 9.72 -17.96 6.95
C VAL A 67 10.54 -17.20 5.91
N ARG A 68 11.83 -16.93 6.22
CA ARG A 68 12.76 -16.35 5.25
C ARG A 68 13.45 -17.42 4.45
N LYS A 69 13.33 -17.40 3.12
CA LYS A 69 14.04 -18.31 2.20
C LYS A 69 14.73 -17.51 1.10
N GLN A 70 16.02 -17.75 0.89
CA GLN A 70 16.81 -17.14 -0.19
C GLN A 70 16.70 -15.62 -0.27
N GLY A 71 16.60 -14.96 0.89
CA GLY A 71 16.45 -13.49 0.97
C GLY A 71 15.00 -12.99 0.98
N ASP A 72 14.04 -13.77 0.51
CA ASP A 72 12.63 -13.45 0.47
C ASP A 72 11.87 -13.93 1.71
N VAL A 73 10.86 -13.19 2.13
CA VAL A 73 9.96 -13.55 3.23
C VAL A 73 8.68 -14.15 2.67
N TYR A 74 8.31 -15.31 3.15
CA TYR A 74 7.06 -16.00 2.83
C TYR A 74 6.17 -16.05 4.06
N GLY A 75 4.87 -15.83 3.84
CA GLY A 75 3.85 -15.99 4.86
C GLY A 75 2.91 -17.15 4.55
N GLN A 76 2.42 -17.80 5.62
CA GLN A 76 1.42 -18.87 5.55
C GLN A 76 0.53 -18.81 6.79
N GLY A 77 -0.67 -19.37 6.69
CA GLY A 77 -1.56 -19.54 7.84
C GLY A 77 -1.07 -20.63 8.81
N ASN A 78 -1.66 -20.67 10.00
CA ASN A 78 -1.49 -21.78 10.92
C ASN A 78 -2.28 -22.99 10.37
N GLU A 79 -1.68 -24.17 10.32
CA GLU A 79 -2.29 -25.38 9.77
C GLU A 79 -3.63 -25.75 10.45
N MET A 80 -3.77 -25.50 11.76
CA MET A 80 -5.00 -25.84 12.50
C MET A 80 -6.19 -24.94 12.15
N ILE A 81 -5.95 -23.68 11.76
CA ILE A 81 -6.98 -22.69 11.44
C ILE A 81 -6.85 -22.18 9.99
N GLN A 82 -6.19 -22.97 9.16
CA GLN A 82 -5.97 -22.61 7.76
C GLN A 82 -7.29 -22.34 7.04
N HIS A 83 -7.29 -21.28 6.24
CA HIS A 83 -8.46 -20.81 5.48
C HIS A 83 -9.64 -20.30 6.33
N HIS A 84 -9.51 -20.23 7.64
CA HIS A 84 -10.52 -19.63 8.52
C HIS A 84 -10.25 -18.14 8.70
N MET A 85 -11.33 -17.40 8.88
CA MET A 85 -11.32 -15.96 9.13
C MET A 85 -12.36 -15.64 10.20
N GLU A 86 -11.98 -14.79 11.15
CA GLU A 86 -12.92 -14.29 12.16
C GLU A 86 -13.51 -12.94 11.71
N ILE A 87 -14.83 -12.90 11.57
CA ILE A 87 -15.58 -11.67 11.30
C ILE A 87 -16.47 -11.35 12.48
N ARG A 88 -16.27 -10.19 13.08
CA ARG A 88 -17.10 -9.74 14.22
C ARG A 88 -18.56 -9.68 13.84
N GLY A 89 -19.39 -10.33 14.64
CA GLY A 89 -20.84 -10.45 14.41
C GLY A 89 -21.28 -11.63 13.53
N LEU A 90 -20.36 -12.24 12.76
CA LEU A 90 -20.63 -13.46 11.98
C LEU A 90 -19.94 -14.70 12.56
N GLY A 91 -18.85 -14.50 13.35
CA GLY A 91 -18.06 -15.58 13.90
C GLY A 91 -16.93 -16.05 12.97
N ILE A 92 -16.55 -17.32 13.11
CA ILE A 92 -15.47 -17.94 12.32
C ILE A 92 -16.04 -18.50 11.02
N LEU A 93 -15.50 -18.05 9.90
CA LEU A 93 -15.91 -18.45 8.55
C LEU A 93 -14.80 -19.26 7.89
N ASN A 94 -15.14 -20.35 7.20
CA ASN A 94 -14.20 -21.06 6.34
C ASN A 94 -14.29 -20.49 4.91
N ILE A 95 -13.28 -19.74 4.51
CA ILE A 95 -13.23 -19.04 3.22
C ILE A 95 -13.18 -20.02 2.05
N LYS A 96 -12.50 -21.15 2.22
CA LYS A 96 -12.43 -22.19 1.19
C LYS A 96 -13.81 -22.83 0.94
N ASP A 97 -14.59 -23.06 1.99
CA ASP A 97 -15.93 -23.66 1.86
C ASP A 97 -16.94 -22.67 1.27
N LEU A 98 -16.82 -21.37 1.60
CA LEU A 98 -17.71 -20.32 1.12
C LEU A 98 -17.44 -19.91 -0.34
N PHE A 99 -16.17 -19.78 -0.73
CA PHE A 99 -15.76 -19.18 -2.00
C PHE A 99 -14.98 -20.14 -2.92
N GLY A 100 -14.74 -21.36 -2.46
CA GLY A 100 -14.01 -22.38 -3.20
C GLY A 100 -12.49 -22.31 -3.06
N VAL A 101 -11.81 -23.35 -3.57
CA VAL A 101 -10.35 -23.50 -3.49
C VAL A 101 -9.59 -22.36 -4.19
N ALA A 102 -10.20 -21.72 -5.17
CA ALA A 102 -9.59 -20.60 -5.89
C ALA A 102 -9.46 -19.32 -5.03
N ALA A 103 -10.23 -19.22 -3.94
CA ALA A 103 -10.24 -18.06 -3.04
C ALA A 103 -9.16 -18.13 -1.95
N VAL A 104 -8.41 -19.21 -1.87
CA VAL A 104 -7.38 -19.41 -0.84
C VAL A 104 -6.03 -19.78 -1.45
N ARG A 105 -4.97 -19.59 -0.66
CA ARG A 105 -3.61 -19.96 -1.00
C ARG A 105 -2.86 -20.34 0.27
N ASP A 106 -2.13 -21.45 0.25
CA ASP A 106 -1.47 -21.95 1.45
C ASP A 106 -0.27 -21.11 1.87
N ARG A 107 0.45 -20.55 0.89
CA ARG A 107 1.67 -19.78 1.13
C ARG A 107 1.90 -18.74 0.04
N LYS A 108 2.40 -17.57 0.42
CA LYS A 108 2.75 -16.49 -0.53
C LYS A 108 3.98 -15.73 -0.06
N LYS A 109 4.85 -15.34 -1.01
CA LYS A 109 5.90 -14.34 -0.79
C LYS A 109 5.24 -13.02 -0.40
N ILE A 110 5.76 -12.35 0.62
CA ILE A 110 5.35 -11.00 1.00
C ILE A 110 6.16 -10.02 0.16
N GLU A 111 5.48 -9.16 -0.57
CA GLU A 111 6.07 -8.20 -1.51
C GLU A 111 5.72 -6.76 -1.15
N LEU A 112 4.65 -6.56 -0.38
CA LEU A 112 4.19 -5.25 0.06
C LEU A 112 3.60 -5.36 1.47
N VAL A 113 3.97 -4.45 2.35
CA VAL A 113 3.37 -4.28 3.68
C VAL A 113 2.51 -3.04 3.67
N ILE A 114 1.26 -3.16 4.11
CA ILE A 114 0.34 -2.04 4.30
C ILE A 114 -0.03 -1.98 5.77
N GLU A 115 0.39 -0.93 6.46
CA GLU A 115 0.01 -0.67 7.83
C GLU A 115 -1.22 0.23 7.88
N LEU A 116 -2.30 -0.33 8.43
CA LEU A 116 -3.54 0.40 8.66
C LEU A 116 -3.46 1.14 10.00
N VAL A 117 -3.63 2.45 9.96
CA VAL A 117 -3.63 3.30 11.15
C VAL A 117 -4.94 4.06 11.27
N GLU A 118 -5.34 4.39 12.50
CA GLU A 118 -6.47 5.27 12.71
C GLU A 118 -6.17 6.67 12.15
N TRP A 119 -7.11 7.24 11.43
CA TRP A 119 -6.94 8.58 10.89
C TRP A 119 -6.86 9.62 12.02
N ALA A 120 -5.83 10.45 12.00
CA ALA A 120 -5.67 11.56 12.92
C ALA A 120 -5.57 12.88 12.14
N PRO A 121 -6.34 13.95 12.53
CA PRO A 121 -6.33 15.24 11.81
C PRO A 121 -4.97 15.93 11.81
N THR A 122 -4.17 15.66 12.85
CA THR A 122 -2.85 16.30 13.08
C THR A 122 -1.68 15.49 12.50
N ALA A 123 -1.92 14.28 11.99
CA ALA A 123 -0.88 13.46 11.40
C ALA A 123 -0.62 13.89 9.94
N GLU A 124 0.63 14.06 9.61
CA GLU A 124 1.06 14.22 8.24
C GLU A 124 1.18 12.84 7.58
N TYR A 125 0.47 12.66 6.47
CA TYR A 125 0.56 11.46 5.66
C TYR A 125 1.23 11.81 4.33
N ASP A 126 2.14 10.97 3.85
CA ASP A 126 2.74 11.16 2.54
C ASP A 126 1.66 11.24 1.45
N ARG A 127 1.56 12.40 0.80
CA ARG A 127 0.58 12.67 -0.26
C ARG A 127 1.12 12.40 -1.66
N LEU A 128 2.43 12.42 -1.80
CA LEU A 128 3.09 12.30 -3.09
C LEU A 128 3.58 10.86 -3.38
N GLY A 129 3.76 10.04 -2.33
CA GLY A 129 4.30 8.68 -2.47
C GLY A 129 5.74 8.67 -2.97
N LEU A 130 6.50 9.74 -2.70
CA LEU A 130 7.91 9.88 -3.09
C LEU A 130 8.82 9.11 -2.15
N GLU A 131 8.48 9.09 -0.86
CA GLU A 131 9.24 8.34 0.13
C GLU A 131 8.87 6.86 0.03
N GLN A 132 9.86 6.05 -0.25
CA GLN A 132 9.70 4.59 -0.19
C GLN A 132 10.10 4.16 1.21
N GLU A 133 9.11 4.10 2.11
CA GLU A 133 9.33 3.47 3.41
C GLU A 133 9.57 1.97 3.24
N SER A 134 10.40 1.42 4.10
CA SER A 134 10.61 -0.02 4.20
C SER A 134 10.40 -0.49 5.63
N MET A 135 9.96 -1.74 5.76
CA MET A 135 9.83 -2.42 7.04
C MET A 135 10.73 -3.64 7.06
N ASN A 136 11.55 -3.75 8.11
CA ASN A 136 12.39 -4.93 8.29
C ASN A 136 11.58 -6.09 8.87
N ILE A 137 11.46 -7.17 8.12
CA ILE A 137 10.83 -8.42 8.58
C ILE A 137 11.82 -9.56 8.40
N LEU A 138 12.20 -10.21 9.51
CA LEU A 138 13.19 -11.29 9.54
C LEU A 138 14.51 -10.94 8.81
N GLY A 139 14.93 -9.66 8.88
CA GLY A 139 16.15 -9.17 8.23
C GLY A 139 16.01 -8.91 6.72
N ALA A 140 14.81 -8.92 6.16
CA ALA A 140 14.52 -8.47 4.80
C ALA A 140 13.79 -7.13 4.83
N GLU A 141 14.24 -6.17 4.01
CA GLU A 141 13.58 -4.88 3.82
C GLU A 141 12.45 -5.02 2.81
N LEU A 142 11.21 -4.82 3.27
CA LEU A 142 10.02 -4.93 2.43
C LEU A 142 9.40 -3.54 2.22
N PRO A 143 8.94 -3.21 1.01
CA PRO A 143 8.19 -1.99 0.78
C PRO A 143 7.03 -1.85 1.74
N HIS A 144 6.92 -0.69 2.38
CA HIS A 144 5.94 -0.39 3.43
C HIS A 144 5.14 0.87 3.06
N ALA A 145 3.85 0.83 3.33
CA ALA A 145 2.96 1.97 3.17
C ALA A 145 2.04 2.12 4.37
N VAL A 146 1.97 3.30 4.94
CA VAL A 146 1.05 3.65 6.04
C VAL A 146 -0.23 4.23 5.46
N VAL A 147 -1.36 3.58 5.72
CA VAL A 147 -2.66 3.97 5.16
C VAL A 147 -3.66 4.27 6.27
N PRO A 148 -4.11 5.54 6.39
CA PRO A 148 -5.10 5.91 7.39
C PRO A 148 -6.49 5.37 7.03
N VAL A 149 -7.10 4.68 7.98
CA VAL A 149 -8.48 4.20 7.90
C VAL A 149 -9.43 5.32 8.32
N ARG A 150 -10.40 5.61 7.46
CA ARG A 150 -11.40 6.65 7.70
C ARG A 150 -12.78 6.16 7.26
N PRO A 151 -13.84 6.44 8.03
CA PRO A 151 -15.20 6.13 7.61
C PRO A 151 -15.52 6.69 6.21
N GLY A 152 -16.17 5.90 5.38
CA GLY A 152 -16.52 6.26 4.00
C GLY A 152 -15.39 6.10 2.96
N ARG A 153 -14.18 5.72 3.37
CA ARG A 153 -13.06 5.43 2.46
C ARG A 153 -13.06 3.94 2.10
N ASN A 154 -13.07 3.64 0.81
CA ASN A 154 -12.98 2.24 0.37
C ASN A 154 -11.54 1.74 0.49
N MET A 155 -11.25 1.06 1.60
CA MET A 155 -9.91 0.55 1.92
C MET A 155 -9.48 -0.56 0.97
N THR A 156 -10.40 -1.40 0.55
CA THR A 156 -10.15 -2.50 -0.40
C THR A 156 -9.62 -1.98 -1.74
N THR A 157 -10.28 -0.96 -2.28
CA THR A 157 -9.80 -0.30 -3.51
C THR A 157 -8.40 0.31 -3.33
N ILE A 158 -8.10 0.86 -2.16
CA ILE A 158 -6.76 1.41 -1.87
C ILE A 158 -5.72 0.31 -1.89
N VAL A 159 -6.00 -0.85 -1.27
CA VAL A 159 -5.10 -2.00 -1.26
C VAL A 159 -4.88 -2.52 -2.69
N GLU A 160 -5.94 -2.64 -3.50
CA GLU A 160 -5.83 -3.04 -4.91
C GLU A 160 -4.96 -2.07 -5.72
N VAL A 161 -5.15 -0.76 -5.54
CA VAL A 161 -4.35 0.27 -6.22
C VAL A 161 -2.90 0.22 -5.74
N ALA A 162 -2.64 0.04 -4.44
CA ALA A 162 -1.30 -0.08 -3.90
C ALA A 162 -0.56 -1.30 -4.49
N ALA A 163 -1.22 -2.46 -4.59
CA ALA A 163 -0.66 -3.65 -5.23
C ALA A 163 -0.35 -3.41 -6.71
N ARG A 164 -1.23 -2.77 -7.47
CA ARG A 164 -0.99 -2.42 -8.89
C ARG A 164 0.16 -1.42 -9.04
N ASN A 165 0.23 -0.40 -8.18
CA ASN A 165 1.31 0.57 -8.18
C ASN A 165 2.67 -0.10 -7.87
N HIS A 166 2.68 -1.05 -6.92
CA HIS A 166 3.86 -1.87 -6.64
C HIS A 166 4.33 -2.64 -7.89
N LEU A 167 3.42 -3.28 -8.62
CA LEU A 167 3.74 -3.96 -9.88
C LEU A 167 4.30 -3.01 -10.95
N LEU A 168 3.80 -1.77 -11.04
CA LEU A 168 4.32 -0.76 -11.95
C LEU A 168 5.74 -0.34 -11.56
N LYS A 169 6.00 -0.12 -10.25
CA LYS A 169 7.33 0.20 -9.73
C LYS A 169 8.35 -0.90 -10.05
N LEU A 170 7.98 -2.18 -9.92
CA LEU A 170 8.83 -3.31 -10.30
C LEU A 170 9.18 -3.34 -11.80
N ARG A 171 8.33 -2.73 -12.65
CA ARG A 171 8.57 -2.57 -14.10
C ARG A 171 9.34 -1.28 -14.45
N GLY A 172 9.78 -0.54 -13.44
CA GLY A 172 10.53 0.73 -13.63
C GLY A 172 9.66 1.97 -13.81
N HIS A 173 8.33 1.86 -13.65
CA HIS A 173 7.42 3.02 -13.72
C HIS A 173 7.15 3.57 -12.33
N ASN A 174 7.59 4.78 -12.06
CA ASN A 174 7.32 5.48 -10.80
C ASN A 174 6.57 6.79 -11.06
N SER A 175 5.25 6.71 -11.05
CA SER A 175 4.37 7.86 -11.34
C SER A 175 4.60 9.06 -10.40
N ALA A 176 5.01 8.82 -9.14
CA ALA A 176 5.31 9.88 -8.18
C ALA A 176 6.58 10.64 -8.56
N GLN A 177 7.63 9.93 -8.96
CA GLN A 177 8.86 10.55 -9.46
C GLN A 177 8.63 11.32 -10.76
N GLU A 178 7.94 10.71 -11.73
CA GLU A 178 7.59 11.38 -12.99
C GLU A 178 6.79 12.66 -12.77
N PHE A 179 5.84 12.63 -11.83
CA PHE A 179 5.05 13.82 -11.46
C PHE A 179 5.93 14.90 -10.83
N SER A 180 6.79 14.53 -9.88
CA SER A 180 7.70 15.46 -9.20
C SER A 180 8.67 16.12 -10.17
N GLU A 181 9.24 15.36 -11.11
CA GLU A 181 10.13 15.88 -12.16
C GLU A 181 9.40 16.86 -13.08
N ARG A 182 8.18 16.52 -13.53
CA ARG A 182 7.35 17.42 -14.35
C ARG A 182 7.00 18.70 -13.61
N LEU A 183 6.66 18.61 -12.34
CA LEU A 183 6.35 19.77 -11.49
C LEU A 183 7.57 20.68 -11.34
N SER A 184 8.74 20.12 -11.05
CA SER A 184 10.00 20.85 -10.91
C SER A 184 10.38 21.55 -12.22
N GLN A 185 10.21 20.90 -13.37
CA GLN A 185 10.44 21.50 -14.69
C GLN A 185 9.45 22.65 -14.98
N ALA A 186 8.18 22.49 -14.60
CA ALA A 186 7.18 23.55 -14.78
C ALA A 186 7.49 24.80 -13.96
N ILE A 187 7.90 24.62 -12.71
CA ILE A 187 8.31 25.71 -11.81
C ILE A 187 9.54 26.42 -12.36
N SER A 188 10.56 25.67 -12.81
CA SER A 188 11.80 26.23 -13.38
C SER A 188 11.53 27.07 -14.63
N ARG A 189 10.60 26.65 -15.50
CA ARG A 189 10.21 27.41 -16.70
C ARG A 189 9.49 28.72 -16.34
N GLN A 190 8.66 28.73 -15.28
CA GLN A 190 7.99 29.96 -14.83
C GLN A 190 8.96 30.97 -14.24
N THR A 191 9.96 30.49 -13.48
CA THR A 191 10.98 31.35 -12.88
C THR A 191 11.86 32.02 -13.93
N THR A 192 12.15 31.33 -15.03
CA THR A 192 12.98 31.87 -16.14
C THR A 192 12.23 32.89 -17.00
N SER A 193 10.89 32.82 -17.04
CA SER A 193 10.07 33.80 -17.79
C SER A 193 9.84 35.12 -17.06
N THR A 194 10.07 35.17 -15.72
CA THR A 194 9.84 36.37 -14.91
C THR A 194 11.08 37.30 -14.84
N THR A 195 12.27 36.87 -15.32
CA THR A 195 13.51 37.64 -15.32
C THR A 195 13.77 38.43 -16.60
N ALA A 196 12.91 38.34 -17.61
CA ALA A 196 13.02 39.17 -18.82
C ALA A 196 12.13 40.43 -18.68
N THR A 197 12.61 41.43 -17.95
CA THR A 197 12.06 42.77 -18.01
C THR A 197 12.69 43.54 -19.19
N PRO A 198 11.93 43.95 -20.19
CA PRO A 198 12.44 44.93 -21.15
C PRO A 198 12.31 46.31 -20.49
N SER A 199 13.42 46.97 -20.33
CA SER A 199 13.47 48.38 -19.97
C SER A 199 12.92 49.27 -21.10
N SER A 200 12.25 50.35 -20.67
CA SER A 200 11.96 51.56 -21.41
C SER A 200 10.71 51.61 -22.30
N GLY A 201 9.86 52.55 -21.91
CA GLY A 201 8.74 53.07 -22.70
C GLY A 201 7.66 53.67 -21.83
N ARG A 202 7.91 54.92 -21.33
CA ARG A 202 6.85 55.73 -20.71
C ARG A 202 5.82 56.06 -21.77
N THR A 203 4.60 55.62 -21.59
CA THR A 203 3.41 56.20 -22.24
C THR A 203 2.41 56.58 -21.15
N PRO A 204 1.69 57.70 -21.28
CA PRO A 204 0.92 58.32 -20.18
C PRO A 204 -0.38 57.55 -19.91
N VAL A 205 -0.70 57.49 -18.63
CA VAL A 205 -1.90 56.88 -18.02
C VAL A 205 -3.15 57.66 -18.43
N PRO A 206 -4.20 57.06 -18.99
CA PRO A 206 -5.52 57.66 -19.10
C PRO A 206 -6.28 57.52 -17.76
N ALA A 207 -7.04 58.56 -17.40
CA ALA A 207 -7.81 58.72 -16.18
C ALA A 207 -8.85 57.58 -15.97
N PRO A 208 -9.18 57.22 -14.72
CA PRO A 208 -10.15 56.18 -14.39
C PRO A 208 -11.58 56.60 -14.73
N ARG A 209 -12.33 55.67 -15.34
CA ARG A 209 -13.78 55.82 -15.56
C ARG A 209 -14.53 55.58 -14.24
N PRO A 210 -15.66 56.26 -14.00
CA PRO A 210 -16.44 56.08 -12.80
C PRO A 210 -17.13 54.69 -12.77
N THR A 211 -17.16 54.11 -11.58
CA THR A 211 -17.81 52.84 -11.25
C THR A 211 -19.33 53.00 -11.31
N PRO A 212 -20.07 52.02 -11.88
CA PRO A 212 -21.53 51.98 -11.73
C PRO A 212 -21.92 51.63 -10.30
N GLN A 213 -22.80 52.40 -9.68
CA GLN A 213 -23.49 52.07 -8.46
C GLN A 213 -24.59 51.05 -8.80
N TYR A 214 -24.57 49.88 -8.16
CA TYR A 214 -25.72 48.99 -8.13
C TYR A 214 -26.57 49.39 -6.91
N GLU A 215 -27.79 49.83 -7.15
CA GLU A 215 -28.83 49.97 -6.14
C GLU A 215 -29.26 48.56 -5.66
N GLU A 216 -29.27 48.40 -4.34
CA GLU A 216 -29.88 47.25 -3.68
C GLU A 216 -31.40 47.43 -3.70
N ASP A 217 -32.11 46.66 -4.48
CA ASP A 217 -33.56 46.50 -4.29
C ASP A 217 -33.80 45.36 -3.29
N VAL A 218 -34.35 45.77 -2.15
CA VAL A 218 -34.94 44.95 -1.10
C VAL A 218 -36.40 44.69 -1.46
N GLU A 219 -36.79 43.42 -1.61
CA GLU A 219 -38.11 42.89 -1.22
C GLU A 219 -38.01 41.39 -0.92
#